data_e420c3766fd6d86b5af45e602fae4e98
#
_entry.id   e420c3766fd6d86b5af45e602fae4e98
#
_cell.length_a   1.000
_cell.length_b   1.000
_cell.length_c   1.000
_cell.angle_alpha   90.00
_cell.angle_beta   90.00
_cell.angle_gamma   90.00
#
_symmetry.space_group_name_H-M   'P 1'
#
loop_
_entity.id
_entity.type
_entity.pdbx_description
1 polymer ?
#
loop_
_entity_poly.entity_id
_entity_poly.type
_entity_poly.pdbx_seq_one_letter_code
_entity_poly.pdbx_strand_id
1 'polypeptide(L)'
;MNYLKDFALDKLKIDKSFIDDLENPSDADKAIVKAMIDLASALNMESIAEGVESEQQLNILKELECSQVQGYYFSKPLPIKVLYEFVTDKQSDLASISKL
;
A
#
# COMPACT_ATOMS: atom_id res chain seq x y z
N MET A 1 -20.14 -14.37 15.59
CA MET A 1 -19.82 -13.32 15.86
C MET A 1 -19.38 -12.38 14.88
N ASN A 2 -20.26 -11.59 14.50
CA ASN A 2 -20.00 -10.65 13.48
C ASN A 2 -19.13 -9.55 13.92
N TYR A 3 -19.22 -9.23 15.18
CA TYR A 3 -18.39 -8.15 15.61
C TYR A 3 -16.96 -8.52 15.70
N LEU A 4 -16.64 -9.77 15.68
CA LEU A 4 -15.25 -10.13 15.62
C LEU A 4 -14.66 -9.71 14.29
N LYS A 5 -15.48 -9.76 13.25
CA LYS A 5 -15.03 -9.28 12.00
C LYS A 5 -14.86 -7.81 12.01
N ASP A 6 -15.71 -7.14 12.74
CA ASP A 6 -15.60 -5.71 12.83
C ASP A 6 -14.33 -5.33 13.52
N PHE A 7 -13.92 -6.17 14.43
CA PHE A 7 -12.76 -5.87 15.10
C PHE A 7 -11.65 -6.45 14.44
N ALA A 8 -11.85 -7.11 13.44
CA ALA A 8 -10.82 -7.75 12.85
C ALA A 8 -9.90 -6.75 12.45
N LEU A 9 -9.31 -6.32 13.23
CA LEU A 9 -8.29 -5.48 13.02
C LEU A 9 -7.14 -6.32 12.65
N ASP A 10 -7.43 -7.59 12.37
CA ASP A 10 -6.43 -8.47 11.86
C ASP A 10 -5.93 -7.92 10.55
N LYS A 11 -4.66 -7.94 10.40
CA LYS A 11 -4.02 -7.39 9.24
C LYS A 11 -3.05 -8.40 8.67
N LEU A 12 -2.99 -8.46 7.36
CA LEU A 12 -2.02 -9.30 6.70
C LEU A 12 -0.88 -8.40 6.27
N LYS A 13 0.28 -8.61 6.84
CA LYS A 13 1.43 -7.77 6.54
C LYS A 13 2.19 -8.39 5.38
N ILE A 14 2.44 -7.58 4.37
CA ILE A 14 3.21 -8.01 3.22
C ILE A 14 4.64 -7.57 3.49
N ASP A 15 5.52 -8.55 3.63
CA ASP A 15 6.90 -8.30 4.00
C ASP A 15 7.60 -7.38 3.00
N LYS A 16 8.54 -6.61 3.51
CA LYS A 16 9.28 -5.66 2.70
C LYS A 16 9.94 -6.32 1.49
N SER A 17 10.38 -7.57 1.60
CA SER A 17 11.06 -8.23 0.50
C SER A 17 10.18 -8.31 -0.74
N PHE A 18 8.87 -8.53 -0.57
CA PHE A 18 7.95 -8.55 -1.69
C PHE A 18 7.71 -7.15 -2.23
N ILE A 19 7.74 -6.17 -1.35
CA ILE A 19 7.53 -4.79 -1.75
C ILE A 19 8.75 -4.26 -2.51
N ASP A 20 9.94 -4.66 -2.10
CA ASP A 20 11.16 -4.27 -2.79
C ASP A 20 11.14 -4.74 -4.24
N ASP A 21 10.59 -5.91 -4.48
CA ASP A 21 10.50 -6.45 -5.82
C ASP A 21 9.61 -5.61 -6.74
N LEU A 22 8.76 -4.80 -6.15
CA LEU A 22 7.86 -3.95 -6.94
C LEU A 22 8.56 -2.73 -7.53
N GLU A 23 9.84 -2.55 -7.28
CA GLU A 23 10.57 -1.45 -7.85
C GLU A 23 10.77 -1.69 -9.35
N ASN A 24 11.08 -2.94 -9.72
CA ASN A 24 11.12 -3.37 -11.11
C ASN A 24 10.43 -4.71 -11.21
N PRO A 25 9.12 -4.73 -11.09
CA PRO A 25 8.43 -6.01 -10.93
C PRO A 25 8.26 -6.78 -12.22
N SER A 26 8.41 -8.09 -12.11
CA SER A 26 7.95 -8.98 -13.15
C SER A 26 6.45 -9.17 -12.96
N ASP A 27 5.81 -9.82 -13.92
CA ASP A 27 4.40 -10.15 -13.77
C ASP A 27 4.18 -11.06 -12.57
N ALA A 28 5.13 -11.96 -12.32
CA ALA A 28 5.04 -12.86 -11.18
C ALA A 28 5.12 -12.08 -9.87
N ASP A 29 5.98 -11.08 -9.79
CA ASP A 29 6.12 -10.28 -8.57
C ASP A 29 4.80 -9.59 -8.24
N LYS A 30 4.16 -9.03 -9.24
CA LYS A 30 2.88 -8.36 -9.01
C LYS A 30 1.80 -9.36 -8.66
N ALA A 31 1.82 -10.53 -9.30
CA ALA A 31 0.80 -11.54 -9.06
C ALA A 31 0.87 -12.06 -7.62
N ILE A 32 2.08 -12.21 -7.09
CA ILE A 32 2.26 -12.68 -5.73
C ILE A 32 1.68 -11.68 -4.74
N VAL A 33 2.01 -10.40 -4.92
CA VAL A 33 1.50 -9.38 -4.02
C VAL A 33 -0.02 -9.25 -4.16
N LYS A 34 -0.51 -9.31 -5.39
CA LYS A 34 -1.96 -9.24 -5.62
C LYS A 34 -2.68 -10.40 -4.92
N ALA A 35 -2.09 -11.60 -4.98
CA ALA A 35 -2.69 -12.76 -4.32
C ALA A 35 -2.78 -12.55 -2.81
N MET A 36 -1.76 -11.95 -2.22
CA MET A 36 -1.78 -11.67 -0.79
C MET A 36 -2.85 -10.64 -0.44
N ILE A 37 -2.99 -9.61 -1.26
CA ILE A 37 -4.00 -8.59 -1.04
C ILE A 37 -5.40 -9.18 -1.18
N ASP A 38 -5.59 -10.00 -2.20
CA ASP A 38 -6.89 -10.63 -2.42
C ASP A 38 -7.23 -11.59 -1.29
N LEU A 39 -6.23 -12.31 -0.80
CA LEU A 39 -6.45 -13.22 0.31
C LEU A 39 -6.88 -12.44 1.55
N ALA A 40 -6.22 -11.35 1.83
CA ALA A 40 -6.59 -10.52 2.98
C ALA A 40 -8.04 -10.06 2.84
N SER A 41 -8.39 -9.60 1.67
CA SER A 41 -9.74 -9.12 1.42
C SER A 41 -10.76 -10.24 1.63
N ALA A 42 -10.45 -11.44 1.13
CA ALA A 42 -11.36 -12.57 1.27
C ALA A 42 -11.54 -12.98 2.73
N LEU A 43 -10.55 -12.72 3.56
CA LEU A 43 -10.62 -13.04 4.98
C LEU A 43 -11.09 -11.88 5.84
N ASN A 44 -11.52 -10.79 5.21
CA ASN A 44 -11.92 -9.57 5.91
C ASN A 44 -10.79 -9.00 6.74
N MET A 45 -9.59 -9.10 6.22
CA MET A 45 -8.41 -8.53 6.85
C MET A 45 -7.93 -7.37 5.99
N GLU A 46 -7.24 -6.47 6.60
CA GLU A 46 -6.62 -5.40 5.83
C GLU A 46 -5.22 -5.83 5.45
N SER A 47 -4.80 -5.46 4.26
CA SER A 47 -3.44 -5.75 3.83
C SER A 47 -2.57 -4.54 4.13
N ILE A 48 -1.37 -4.78 4.62
CA ILE A 48 -0.42 -3.72 4.90
C ILE A 48 0.87 -4.02 4.17
N ALA A 49 1.26 -3.13 3.29
CA ALA A 49 2.55 -3.27 2.62
C ALA A 49 3.60 -2.59 3.48
N GLU A 50 4.61 -3.34 3.89
CA GLU A 50 5.66 -2.82 4.74
C GLU A 50 6.87 -2.39 3.94
N GLY A 51 7.50 -1.32 4.37
CA GLY A 51 8.76 -0.91 3.76
C GLY A 51 8.61 -0.27 2.38
N VAL A 52 7.50 0.42 2.16
CA VAL A 52 7.33 1.14 0.90
C VAL A 52 8.30 2.31 0.89
N GLU A 53 9.12 2.39 -0.13
CA GLU A 53 10.17 3.40 -0.20
C GLU A 53 10.12 4.27 -1.43
N SER A 54 9.28 3.96 -2.39
CA SER A 54 9.24 4.73 -3.61
C SER A 54 7.82 4.95 -4.08
N GLU A 55 7.67 5.96 -4.91
CA GLU A 55 6.38 6.26 -5.50
C GLU A 55 5.96 5.17 -6.46
N GLN A 56 6.92 4.56 -7.11
CA GLN A 56 6.66 3.45 -8.01
C GLN A 56 5.98 2.31 -7.25
N GLN A 57 6.53 1.95 -6.11
CA GLN A 57 5.93 0.90 -5.27
C GLN A 57 4.53 1.31 -4.83
N LEU A 58 4.38 2.55 -4.43
CA LEU A 58 3.09 3.05 -3.97
C LEU A 58 2.05 2.98 -5.08
N ASN A 59 2.42 3.37 -6.29
CA ASN A 59 1.49 3.34 -7.41
C ASN A 59 1.05 1.92 -7.73
N ILE A 60 1.98 0.98 -7.70
CA ILE A 60 1.64 -0.41 -7.98
C ILE A 60 0.72 -0.96 -6.89
N LEU A 61 1.03 -0.66 -5.64
CA LEU A 61 0.18 -1.13 -4.54
C LEU A 61 -1.22 -0.55 -4.63
N LYS A 62 -1.32 0.69 -5.08
CA LYS A 62 -2.63 1.29 -5.29
C LYS A 62 -3.39 0.55 -6.39
N GLU A 63 -2.74 0.22 -7.48
CA GLU A 63 -3.36 -0.54 -8.54
C GLU A 63 -3.80 -1.91 -8.07
N LEU A 64 -3.03 -2.52 -7.19
CA LEU A 64 -3.34 -3.84 -6.68
C LEU A 64 -4.36 -3.81 -5.54
N GLU A 65 -4.78 -2.60 -5.15
CA GLU A 65 -5.81 -2.41 -4.14
C GLU A 65 -5.38 -2.79 -2.72
N CYS A 66 -4.13 -2.56 -2.41
CA CYS A 66 -3.64 -2.74 -1.05
C CYS A 66 -4.35 -1.76 -0.12
N SER A 67 -4.67 -2.18 1.09
CA SER A 67 -5.43 -1.35 2.02
C SER A 67 -4.58 -0.28 2.68
N GLN A 68 -3.41 -0.65 3.16
CA GLN A 68 -2.57 0.26 3.92
C GLN A 68 -1.11 0.11 3.53
N VAL A 69 -0.35 1.15 3.74
CA VAL A 69 1.08 1.12 3.47
C VAL A 69 1.82 1.69 4.66
N GLN A 70 3.05 1.23 4.85
CA GLN A 70 3.91 1.70 5.92
C GLN A 70 5.31 1.87 5.34
N GLY A 71 6.01 2.86 5.78
CA GLY A 71 7.34 3.16 5.29
C GLY A 71 7.30 4.51 4.61
N TYR A 72 7.66 4.57 3.39
CA TYR A 72 7.65 5.79 2.60
C TYR A 72 8.00 7.01 3.47
N TYR A 73 7.05 7.82 3.86
CA TYR A 73 7.31 8.95 4.74
C TYR A 73 6.78 8.71 6.15
N PHE A 74 6.27 7.53 6.44
CA PHE A 74 5.59 7.28 7.68
C PHE A 74 6.08 6.04 8.35
N SER A 75 6.15 6.08 9.67
CA SER A 75 6.51 4.89 10.43
C SER A 75 5.29 4.06 10.82
N LYS A 76 4.09 4.62 10.67
CA LYS A 76 2.87 3.91 11.01
C LYS A 76 2.09 3.62 9.75
N PRO A 77 1.35 2.51 9.72
CA PRO A 77 0.54 2.20 8.55
C PRO A 77 -0.50 3.28 8.29
N LEU A 78 -0.72 3.60 7.04
CA LEU A 78 -1.75 4.55 6.63
C LEU A 78 -2.55 3.93 5.51
N PRO A 79 -3.84 4.26 5.42
CA PRO A 79 -4.64 3.82 4.29
C PRO A 79 -3.99 4.30 3.00
N ILE A 80 -3.83 3.40 2.06
CA ILE A 80 -3.13 3.75 0.83
C ILE A 80 -3.85 4.83 0.07
N LYS A 81 -5.17 4.83 0.14
CA LYS A 81 -5.94 5.83 -0.55
C LYS A 81 -5.58 7.23 -0.08
N VAL A 82 -5.48 7.39 1.23
CA VAL A 82 -5.14 8.67 1.82
C VAL A 82 -3.71 9.06 1.46
N LEU A 83 -2.79 8.13 1.58
CA LEU A 83 -1.41 8.41 1.28
C LEU A 83 -1.22 8.72 -0.19
N TYR A 84 -1.90 7.97 -1.04
CA TYR A 84 -1.78 8.18 -2.47
C TYR A 84 -2.26 9.59 -2.84
N GLU A 85 -3.38 10.00 -2.28
CA GLU A 85 -3.90 11.33 -2.52
C GLU A 85 -2.95 12.38 -1.99
N PHE A 86 -2.40 12.14 -0.81
CA PHE A 86 -1.47 13.07 -0.21
C PHE A 86 -0.23 13.23 -1.08
N VAL A 87 0.33 12.13 -1.55
CA VAL A 87 1.52 12.17 -2.38
C VAL A 87 1.24 12.87 -3.71
N THR A 88 0.09 12.54 -4.31
CA THR A 88 -0.30 13.16 -5.56
C THR A 88 -0.50 14.65 -5.39
N ASP A 89 -1.22 15.03 -4.33
CA ASP A 89 -1.45 16.43 -4.04
C ASP A 89 -0.14 17.14 -3.76
N LYS A 90 0.72 16.47 -3.01
CA LYS A 90 1.99 17.07 -2.68
C LYS A 90 2.84 17.28 -3.92
N GLN A 91 2.76 16.36 -4.85
CA GLN A 91 3.47 16.54 -6.11
C GLN A 91 2.89 17.69 -6.90
N SER A 92 1.58 17.79 -6.92
CA SER A 92 0.93 18.92 -7.54
C SER A 92 1.33 20.20 -6.86
N ASP A 93 1.34 20.17 -5.54
CA ASP A 93 1.73 21.33 -4.77
C ASP A 93 3.17 21.68 -5.02
N LEU A 94 4.03 20.69 -5.10
CA LEU A 94 5.42 20.94 -5.37
C LEU A 94 5.59 21.55 -6.76
N ALA A 95 4.82 21.05 -7.70
CA ALA A 95 4.84 21.63 -9.02
C ALA A 95 4.37 23.07 -8.99
N SER A 96 3.37 23.32 -8.20
CA SER A 96 2.87 24.69 -8.01
C SER A 96 3.89 25.55 -7.30
N ILE A 97 4.48 24.99 -6.27
CA ILE A 97 5.49 25.70 -5.51
C ILE A 97 6.69 25.99 -6.37
N SER A 98 7.06 25.05 -7.20
CA SER A 98 8.20 25.28 -8.09
C SER A 98 7.92 26.40 -9.04
N LYS A 99 6.68 26.68 -9.25
CA LYS A 99 6.32 27.82 -10.10
C LYS A 99 6.31 29.09 -9.32
N LEU A 100 6.28 29.00 -8.05
CA LEU A 100 6.34 30.19 -7.23
C LEU A 100 7.76 30.69 -7.14
#